data_e5647923d2d0b07d95ca96a91e8e53d0
#
_entry.id   e5647923d2d0b07d95ca96a91e8e53d0
#
_cell.length_a   1.000
_cell.length_b   1.000
_cell.length_c   1.000
_cell.angle_alpha   90.00
_cell.angle_beta   90.00
_cell.angle_gamma   90.00
#
_symmetry.space_group_name_H-M   'P 1'
#
loop_
_entity.id
_entity.type
_entity.pdbx_description
1 polymer ?
#
loop_
_entity_poly.entity_id
_entity_poly.type
_entity_poly.pdbx_seq_one_letter_code
_entity_poly.pdbx_strand_id
1 'polypeptide(L)'
;MYYVDEHIKNTNRVFPQQGRYDYLRYDMNENPEGLPKEFVDSVLKEITPEFLSIYPEPDRFLNKYAAYIGASYENVVAVNGSDMGIRYLLETFGEKGKDVVTV
;
A
#
# COMPACT_ATOMS: atom_id res chain seq x y z
N MET A 1 24.18 19.04 10.41
CA MET A 1 24.12 18.65 8.99
C MET A 1 23.71 17.17 8.97
N TYR A 2 22.58 16.83 8.36
CA TYR A 2 22.13 15.44 8.31
C TYR A 2 22.83 14.71 7.16
N TYR A 3 23.30 13.50 7.46
CA TYR A 3 23.81 12.60 6.43
C TYR A 3 22.60 12.01 5.66
N VAL A 4 22.63 12.12 4.35
CA VAL A 4 21.69 11.45 3.45
C VAL A 4 22.52 10.70 2.43
N ASP A 5 22.22 9.43 2.25
CA ASP A 5 22.91 8.57 1.28
C ASP A 5 22.76 9.14 -0.15
N GLU A 6 23.83 9.05 -0.95
CA GLU A 6 23.86 9.61 -2.30
C GLU A 6 22.79 9.00 -3.23
N HIS A 7 22.51 7.70 -3.11
CA HIS A 7 21.46 7.08 -3.92
C HIS A 7 20.07 7.63 -3.56
N ILE A 8 19.80 7.99 -2.29
CA ILE A 8 18.55 8.61 -1.88
C ILE A 8 18.42 10.02 -2.42
N LYS A 9 19.52 10.80 -2.38
CA LYS A 9 19.53 12.15 -2.95
C LYS A 9 19.25 12.16 -4.46
N ASN A 10 19.68 11.13 -5.16
CA ASN A 10 19.56 10.99 -6.60
C ASN A 10 18.30 10.22 -7.03
N THR A 11 17.50 9.72 -6.10
CA THR A 11 16.24 9.05 -6.42
C THR A 11 15.20 10.07 -6.83
N ASN A 12 14.87 10.09 -8.11
CA ASN A 12 13.80 10.90 -8.67
C ASN A 12 12.62 10.02 -9.06
N ARG A 13 11.48 10.22 -8.41
CA ARG A 13 10.22 9.65 -8.88
C ARG A 13 9.46 10.73 -9.63
N VAL A 14 9.29 10.53 -10.94
CA VAL A 14 8.50 11.45 -11.76
C VAL A 14 7.03 11.20 -11.52
N PHE A 15 6.40 12.10 -10.80
CA PHE A 15 4.94 12.14 -10.70
C PHE A 15 4.42 13.29 -11.57
N PRO A 16 3.32 13.11 -12.29
CA PRO A 16 2.58 14.23 -12.85
C PRO A 16 2.13 15.12 -11.69
N GLN A 17 2.53 16.38 -11.72
CA GLN A 17 2.35 17.28 -10.57
C GLN A 17 0.89 17.69 -10.34
N GLN A 18 0.08 17.79 -11.41
CA GLN A 18 -1.33 18.19 -11.34
C GLN A 18 -2.11 17.70 -12.57
N GLY A 19 -3.44 17.75 -12.51
CA GLY A 19 -4.29 17.54 -13.67
C GLY A 19 -4.47 16.08 -14.11
N ARG A 20 -4.10 15.10 -13.28
CA ARG A 20 -4.23 13.67 -13.64
C ARG A 20 -5.67 13.25 -13.94
N TYR A 21 -6.66 13.96 -13.42
CA TYR A 21 -8.09 13.69 -13.69
C TYR A 21 -8.53 14.06 -15.12
N ASP A 22 -7.76 14.91 -15.80
CA ASP A 22 -8.06 15.34 -17.17
C ASP A 22 -7.52 14.37 -18.23
N TYR A 23 -6.81 13.33 -17.82
CA TYR A 23 -6.15 12.36 -18.69
C TYR A 23 -6.62 10.93 -18.43
N LEU A 24 -6.51 10.09 -19.46
CA LEU A 24 -6.58 8.64 -19.29
C LEU A 24 -5.33 8.17 -18.54
N ARG A 25 -5.52 7.63 -17.34
CA ARG A 25 -4.46 7.28 -16.41
C ARG A 25 -4.02 5.83 -16.60
N TYR A 26 -2.88 5.64 -17.27
CA TYR A 26 -2.24 4.34 -17.47
C TYR A 26 -0.83 4.28 -16.87
N ASP A 27 -0.45 5.29 -16.11
CA ASP A 27 0.87 5.44 -15.51
C ASP A 27 1.03 4.75 -14.17
N MET A 28 -0.06 4.32 -13.56
CA MET A 28 -0.10 3.62 -12.27
C MET A 28 -1.21 2.57 -12.23
N ASN A 29 -1.11 1.62 -11.29
CA ASN A 29 -2.14 0.61 -11.04
C ASN A 29 -3.30 1.22 -10.27
N GLU A 30 -4.14 1.96 -10.97
CA GLU A 30 -5.34 2.60 -10.44
C GLU A 30 -6.60 2.06 -11.14
N ASN A 31 -7.73 2.16 -10.44
CA ASN A 31 -9.04 2.02 -11.08
C ASN A 31 -9.51 3.39 -11.56
N PRO A 32 -9.39 3.74 -12.85
CA PRO A 32 -9.75 5.07 -13.34
C PRO A 32 -11.26 5.35 -13.33
N GLU A 33 -12.09 4.31 -13.28
CA GLU A 33 -13.55 4.45 -13.23
C GLU A 33 -14.06 4.71 -11.80
N GLY A 34 -13.18 4.52 -10.79
CA GLY A 34 -13.55 4.65 -9.39
C GLY A 34 -14.33 3.46 -8.85
N LEU A 35 -14.89 3.62 -7.67
CA LEU A 35 -15.70 2.62 -7.00
C LEU A 35 -17.20 2.94 -7.15
N PRO A 36 -18.09 1.92 -7.17
CA PRO A 36 -19.53 2.15 -7.19
C PRO A 36 -19.96 3.04 -6.01
N LYS A 37 -20.86 3.99 -6.30
CA LYS A 37 -21.30 4.97 -5.30
C LYS A 37 -21.89 4.31 -4.05
N GLU A 38 -22.71 3.29 -4.22
CA GLU A 38 -23.36 2.56 -3.13
C GLU A 38 -22.34 1.90 -2.21
N PHE A 39 -21.22 1.41 -2.78
CA PHE A 39 -20.11 0.85 -2.01
C PHE A 39 -19.43 1.95 -1.19
N VAL A 40 -19.12 3.08 -1.82
CA VAL A 40 -18.50 4.23 -1.14
C VAL A 40 -19.39 4.73 0.00
N ASP A 41 -20.69 4.89 -0.25
CA ASP A 41 -21.68 5.32 0.75
C ASP A 41 -21.75 4.34 1.93
N SER A 42 -21.63 3.03 1.68
CA SER A 42 -21.61 2.02 2.73
C SER A 42 -20.36 2.11 3.61
N VAL A 43 -19.20 2.32 3.01
CA VAL A 43 -17.92 2.50 3.72
C VAL A 43 -17.95 3.77 4.57
N LEU A 44 -18.45 4.87 4.03
CA LEU A 44 -18.52 6.15 4.74
C LEU A 44 -19.41 6.09 5.98
N LYS A 45 -20.45 5.26 6.01
CA LYS A 45 -21.30 5.05 7.18
C LYS A 45 -20.59 4.35 8.35
N GLU A 46 -19.55 3.56 8.05
CA GLU A 46 -18.75 2.88 9.07
C GLU A 46 -17.68 3.79 9.70
N ILE A 47 -17.40 4.94 9.06
CA ILE A 47 -16.38 5.89 9.53
C ILE A 47 -17.00 6.80 10.58
N THR A 48 -16.72 6.50 11.84
CA THR A 48 -17.16 7.31 12.99
C THR A 48 -16.00 8.14 13.55
N PRO A 49 -16.28 9.18 14.36
CA PRO A 49 -15.23 9.90 15.09
C PRO A 49 -14.34 8.99 15.94
N GLU A 50 -14.94 7.97 16.56
CA GLU A 50 -14.22 6.97 17.35
C GLU A 50 -13.30 6.13 16.47
N PHE A 51 -13.82 5.59 15.34
CA PHE A 51 -13.03 4.84 14.37
C PHE A 51 -11.78 5.59 13.91
N LEU A 52 -11.89 6.91 13.72
CA LEU A 52 -10.76 7.75 13.29
C LEU A 52 -9.75 8.07 14.40
N SER A 53 -10.10 7.85 15.66
CA SER A 53 -9.29 8.26 16.82
C SER A 53 -8.59 7.13 17.54
N ILE A 54 -9.00 5.87 17.31
CA ILE A 54 -8.42 4.69 17.95
C ILE A 54 -7.43 3.98 17.03
N TYR A 55 -6.54 3.21 17.62
CA TYR A 55 -5.69 2.29 16.84
C TYR A 55 -6.55 1.20 16.20
N PRO A 56 -6.32 0.89 14.91
CA PRO A 56 -7.11 -0.13 14.22
C PRO A 56 -6.85 -1.53 14.79
N GLU A 57 -7.91 -2.34 14.87
CA GLU A 57 -7.83 -3.77 15.17
C GLU A 57 -7.90 -4.56 13.85
N PRO A 58 -6.76 -4.97 13.27
CA PRO A 58 -6.73 -5.55 11.94
C PRO A 58 -7.22 -7.00 11.87
N ASP A 59 -7.35 -7.70 12.99
CA ASP A 59 -7.57 -9.14 13.05
C ASP A 59 -8.85 -9.58 12.32
N ARG A 60 -9.92 -8.82 12.45
CA ARG A 60 -11.20 -9.12 11.76
C ARG A 60 -11.02 -9.08 10.24
N PHE A 61 -10.28 -8.09 9.74
CA PHE A 61 -9.99 -7.96 8.32
C PHE A 61 -9.05 -9.08 7.86
N LEU A 62 -7.95 -9.31 8.59
CA LEU A 62 -6.94 -10.31 8.23
C LEU A 62 -7.52 -11.72 8.19
N ASN A 63 -8.37 -12.09 9.15
CA ASN A 63 -9.05 -13.39 9.15
C ASN A 63 -9.98 -13.57 7.94
N LYS A 64 -10.76 -12.54 7.60
CA LYS A 64 -11.62 -12.57 6.41
C LYS A 64 -10.83 -12.66 5.12
N TYR A 65 -9.74 -11.91 5.03
CA TYR A 65 -8.90 -11.91 3.85
C TYR A 65 -8.14 -13.22 3.69
N ALA A 66 -7.58 -13.75 4.76
CA ALA A 66 -6.94 -15.07 4.76
C ALA A 66 -7.91 -16.16 4.26
N ALA A 67 -9.13 -16.20 4.78
CA ALA A 67 -10.16 -17.12 4.32
C ALA A 67 -10.52 -16.92 2.83
N TYR A 68 -10.60 -15.68 2.38
CA TYR A 68 -10.89 -15.36 0.98
C TYR A 68 -9.81 -15.87 0.01
N ILE A 69 -8.53 -15.78 0.38
CA ILE A 69 -7.41 -16.23 -0.47
C ILE A 69 -7.01 -17.70 -0.21
N GLY A 70 -7.68 -18.39 0.70
CA GLY A 70 -7.36 -19.79 1.05
C GLY A 70 -6.06 -19.96 1.83
N ALA A 71 -5.63 -18.93 2.59
CA ALA A 71 -4.46 -18.95 3.45
C ALA A 71 -4.85 -19.04 4.94
N SER A 72 -3.89 -19.36 5.82
CA SER A 72 -4.09 -19.19 7.26
C SER A 72 -3.76 -17.75 7.69
N TYR A 73 -4.35 -17.32 8.80
CA TYR A 73 -4.16 -15.96 9.34
C TYR A 73 -2.67 -15.62 9.53
N GLU A 74 -1.87 -16.55 10.00
CA GLU A 74 -0.44 -16.36 10.27
C GLU A 74 0.39 -16.09 9.02
N ASN A 75 -0.17 -16.37 7.84
CA ASN A 75 0.49 -16.16 6.55
C ASN A 75 0.05 -14.86 5.86
N VAL A 76 -0.68 -14.00 6.56
CA VAL A 76 -1.19 -12.76 6.00
C VAL A 76 -0.77 -11.57 6.87
N VAL A 77 -0.24 -10.54 6.24
CA VAL A 77 0.08 -9.27 6.88
C VAL A 77 -0.45 -8.10 6.05
N ALA A 78 -1.03 -7.12 6.71
CA ALA A 78 -1.41 -5.86 6.07
C ALA A 78 -0.27 -4.86 6.16
N VAL A 79 0.02 -4.21 5.05
CA VAL A 79 1.06 -3.18 4.96
C VAL A 79 0.52 -1.93 4.25
N ASN A 80 1.20 -0.80 4.41
CA ASN A 80 0.84 0.47 3.80
C ASN A 80 1.28 0.52 2.31
N GLY A 81 0.58 -0.26 1.49
CA GLY A 81 0.85 -0.37 0.06
C GLY A 81 1.98 -1.33 -0.28
N SER A 82 2.11 -1.62 -1.58
CA SER A 82 3.10 -2.57 -2.12
C SER A 82 4.54 -2.16 -1.85
N ASP A 83 4.85 -0.87 -1.90
CA ASP A 83 6.21 -0.35 -1.67
C ASP A 83 6.70 -0.71 -0.26
N MET A 84 5.83 -0.60 0.75
CA MET A 84 6.17 -1.01 2.11
C MET A 84 6.29 -2.52 2.25
N GLY A 85 5.46 -3.28 1.54
CA GLY A 85 5.57 -4.73 1.47
C GLY A 85 6.92 -5.18 0.91
N ILE A 86 7.31 -4.62 -0.23
CA ILE A 86 8.61 -4.88 -0.87
C ILE A 86 9.76 -4.50 0.07
N ARG A 87 9.68 -3.34 0.69
CA ARG A 87 10.69 -2.89 1.65
C ARG A 87 10.85 -3.87 2.81
N TYR A 88 9.77 -4.29 3.45
CA TYR A 88 9.83 -5.24 4.56
C TYR A 88 10.39 -6.61 4.13
N LEU A 89 10.05 -7.07 2.92
CA LEU A 89 10.63 -8.30 2.38
C LEU A 89 12.15 -8.17 2.21
N LEU A 90 12.63 -7.06 1.64
CA LEU A 90 14.05 -6.82 1.44
C LEU A 90 14.79 -6.64 2.78
N GLU A 91 14.20 -5.92 3.74
CA GLU A 91 14.81 -5.74 5.07
C GLU A 91 14.87 -7.04 5.88
N THR A 92 13.89 -7.94 5.69
CA THR A 92 13.79 -9.20 6.45
C THR A 92 14.62 -10.32 5.82
N PHE A 93 14.61 -10.45 4.51
CA PHE A 93 15.20 -11.59 3.79
C PHE A 93 16.40 -11.20 2.92
N GLY A 94 16.61 -9.91 2.68
CA GLY A 94 17.74 -9.43 1.89
C GLY A 94 19.03 -9.49 2.67
N GLU A 95 20.05 -10.15 2.12
CA GLU A 95 21.39 -10.18 2.68
C GLU A 95 22.26 -9.09 2.03
N LYS A 96 23.05 -8.39 2.86
CA LYS A 96 23.97 -7.37 2.34
C LYS A 96 24.98 -8.00 1.36
N GLY A 97 25.10 -7.39 0.19
CA GLY A 97 26.04 -7.85 -0.85
C GLY A 97 25.54 -9.01 -1.71
N LYS A 98 24.25 -9.36 -1.59
CA LYS A 98 23.58 -10.30 -2.49
C LYS A 98 22.75 -9.56 -3.52
N ASP A 99 22.56 -10.20 -4.68
CA ASP A 99 21.77 -9.65 -5.77
C ASP A 99 20.27 -9.87 -5.50
N VAL A 100 19.48 -8.90 -5.92
CA VAL A 100 18.02 -8.99 -5.99
C VAL A 100 17.63 -8.98 -7.47
N VAL A 101 16.96 -10.04 -7.91
CA VAL A 101 16.48 -10.13 -9.28
C VAL A 101 15.04 -9.65 -9.33
N THR A 102 14.77 -8.69 -10.22
CA THR A 102 13.43 -8.17 -10.48
C THR A 102 13.09 -8.28 -11.96
N VAL A 103 11.81 -8.24 -12.28
CA VAL A 103 11.27 -8.19 -13.65
C VAL A 103 10.95 -6.76 -14.02
#